data_145c753d14276320d0e2ffda8d333d22
#
_entry.id   145c753d14276320d0e2ffda8d333d22
#
_cell.length_a   1.000
_cell.length_b   1.000
_cell.length_c   1.000
_cell.angle_alpha   90.00
_cell.angle_beta   90.00
_cell.angle_gamma   90.00
#
_symmetry.space_group_name_H-M   'P 1'
#
loop_
_entity.id
_entity.type
_entity.pdbx_description
1 polymer ?
#
loop_
_entity_poly.entity_id
_entity_poly.type
_entity_poly.pdbx_seq_one_letter_code
_entity_poly.pdbx_strand_id
1 'polypeptide(L)'
;IFLVIIAAMQLGLIGDHLNYVFMYVFGNLNGIIYLTCILLLGYIVIKADFPKFNGPKAVGLYLLFIGLTLFISATPSLTGIKVIQSYFNQVPLNRGGLLGAVLYGFLSALFDYMGAIIAAVFIVVTGIILLGSKFYFEHKKEIQKRAKNNFNKTKDSLKQHSNYFG
;
A
#
# COMPACT_ATOMS: atom_id res chain seq x y z
N ILE A 1 -17.60 7.96 -8.33
CA ILE A 1 -18.15 6.74 -7.74
C ILE A 1 -18.92 5.95 -8.80
N PHE A 2 -19.90 6.55 -9.47
CA PHE A 2 -20.75 5.88 -10.46
C PHE A 2 -19.95 5.13 -11.55
N LEU A 3 -18.98 5.78 -12.21
CA LEU A 3 -18.14 5.17 -13.23
C LEU A 3 -17.29 4.00 -12.71
N VAL A 4 -16.79 4.10 -11.47
CA VAL A 4 -16.01 3.03 -10.84
C VAL A 4 -16.89 1.80 -10.54
N ILE A 5 -18.13 2.03 -10.11
CA ILE A 5 -19.10 0.95 -9.87
C ILE A 5 -19.49 0.28 -11.18
N ILE A 6 -19.76 1.07 -12.25
CA ILE A 6 -20.08 0.54 -13.58
C ILE A 6 -18.92 -0.31 -14.12
N ALA A 7 -17.68 0.14 -13.95
CA ALA A 7 -16.49 -0.61 -14.36
C ALA A 7 -16.31 -1.89 -13.54
N ALA A 8 -16.47 -1.83 -12.21
CA ALA A 8 -16.33 -2.98 -11.33
C ALA A 8 -17.40 -4.05 -11.57
N MET A 9 -18.62 -3.64 -11.90
CA MET A 9 -19.75 -4.53 -12.20
C MET A 9 -19.87 -4.88 -13.68
N GLN A 10 -19.00 -4.35 -14.54
CA GLN A 10 -19.01 -4.59 -16.00
C GLN A 10 -20.37 -4.28 -16.64
N LEU A 11 -20.98 -3.18 -16.24
CA LEU A 11 -22.31 -2.81 -16.70
C LEU A 11 -22.26 -2.13 -18.08
N GLY A 12 -22.70 -2.86 -19.09
CA GLY A 12 -22.81 -2.38 -20.47
C GLY A 12 -21.44 -2.10 -21.13
N LEU A 13 -21.46 -1.60 -22.34
CA LEU A 13 -20.26 -1.37 -23.16
C LEU A 13 -19.22 -0.47 -22.48
N ILE A 14 -19.66 0.54 -21.75
CA ILE A 14 -18.76 1.47 -21.05
C ILE A 14 -18.08 0.78 -19.86
N GLY A 15 -18.83 -0.01 -19.09
CA GLY A 15 -18.28 -0.78 -17.96
C GLY A 15 -17.25 -1.79 -18.42
N ASP A 16 -17.53 -2.50 -19.49
CA ASP A 16 -16.63 -3.50 -20.07
C ASP A 16 -15.32 -2.86 -20.55
N HIS A 17 -15.40 -1.72 -21.28
CA HIS A 17 -14.23 -1.01 -21.75
C HIS A 17 -13.38 -0.44 -20.61
N LEU A 18 -14.00 0.15 -19.61
CA LEU A 18 -13.30 0.65 -18.43
C LEU A 18 -12.64 -0.50 -17.64
N ASN A 19 -13.37 -1.59 -17.42
CA ASN A 19 -12.81 -2.78 -16.78
C ASN A 19 -11.63 -3.35 -17.58
N TYR A 20 -11.73 -3.39 -18.91
CA TYR A 20 -10.63 -3.82 -19.76
C TYR A 20 -9.39 -2.96 -19.58
N VAL A 21 -9.52 -1.62 -19.55
CA VAL A 21 -8.40 -0.70 -19.32
C VAL A 21 -7.78 -0.91 -17.93
N PHE A 22 -8.59 -1.04 -16.87
CA PHE A 22 -8.09 -1.31 -15.54
C PHE A 22 -7.39 -2.67 -15.46
N MET A 23 -7.95 -3.69 -16.06
CA MET A 23 -7.36 -5.03 -16.12
C MET A 23 -6.06 -5.04 -16.93
N TYR A 24 -6.00 -4.27 -18.03
CA TYR A 24 -4.79 -4.09 -18.82
C TYR A 24 -3.67 -3.44 -18.02
N VAL A 25 -3.95 -2.40 -17.24
CA VAL A 25 -2.93 -1.66 -16.47
C VAL A 25 -2.52 -2.42 -15.20
N PHE A 26 -3.48 -2.95 -14.44
CA PHE A 26 -3.28 -3.49 -13.09
C PHE A 26 -3.40 -5.01 -13.00
N GLY A 27 -3.84 -5.67 -14.07
CA GLY A 27 -4.02 -7.12 -14.10
C GLY A 27 -4.98 -7.64 -13.03
N ASN A 28 -4.60 -8.72 -12.35
CA ASN A 28 -5.40 -9.34 -11.28
C ASN A 28 -5.60 -8.45 -10.04
N LEU A 29 -4.88 -7.34 -9.94
CA LEU A 29 -5.03 -6.38 -8.84
C LEU A 29 -6.14 -5.35 -9.07
N ASN A 30 -6.84 -5.41 -10.22
CA ASN A 30 -7.94 -4.49 -10.55
C ASN A 30 -9.01 -4.44 -9.46
N GLY A 31 -9.37 -5.58 -8.85
CA GLY A 31 -10.34 -5.64 -7.75
C GLY A 31 -9.92 -4.83 -6.51
N ILE A 32 -8.63 -4.88 -6.15
CA ILE A 32 -8.09 -4.09 -5.03
C ILE A 32 -8.15 -2.60 -5.37
N ILE A 33 -7.90 -2.23 -6.62
CA ILE A 33 -7.98 -0.85 -7.09
C ILE A 33 -9.41 -0.33 -7.03
N TYR A 34 -10.39 -1.12 -7.51
CA TYR A 34 -11.80 -0.75 -7.41
C TYR A 34 -12.23 -0.53 -5.97
N LEU A 35 -11.88 -1.46 -5.06
CA LEU A 35 -12.17 -1.33 -3.63
C LEU A 35 -11.55 -0.06 -3.06
N THR A 36 -10.29 0.20 -3.38
CA THR A 36 -9.57 1.40 -2.91
C THR A 36 -10.21 2.68 -3.44
N CYS A 37 -10.56 2.72 -4.73
CA CYS A 37 -11.25 3.86 -5.33
C CYS A 37 -12.63 4.11 -4.68
N ILE A 38 -13.41 3.06 -4.43
CA ILE A 38 -14.73 3.18 -3.79
C ILE A 38 -14.58 3.72 -2.35
N LEU A 39 -13.63 3.19 -1.59
CA LEU A 39 -13.37 3.65 -0.21
C LEU A 39 -12.89 5.11 -0.18
N LEU A 40 -11.97 5.49 -1.09
CA LEU A 40 -11.47 6.86 -1.18
C LEU A 40 -12.57 7.84 -1.58
N LEU A 41 -13.34 7.52 -2.60
CA LEU A 41 -14.43 8.37 -3.05
C LEU A 41 -15.54 8.44 -2.00
N GLY A 42 -15.84 7.34 -1.31
CA GLY A 42 -16.76 7.32 -0.17
C GLY A 42 -16.28 8.22 0.97
N TYR A 43 -14.98 8.15 1.31
CA TYR A 43 -14.39 9.03 2.32
C TYR A 43 -14.51 10.52 1.95
N ILE A 44 -14.22 10.88 0.68
CA ILE A 44 -14.33 12.27 0.20
C ILE A 44 -15.77 12.77 0.29
N VAL A 45 -16.75 11.94 -0.07
CA VAL A 45 -18.18 12.31 0.00
C VAL A 45 -18.62 12.53 1.44
N ILE A 46 -18.19 11.68 2.38
CA ILE A 46 -18.61 11.77 3.79
C ILE A 46 -17.92 12.93 4.51
N LYS A 47 -16.64 13.14 4.25
CA LYS A 47 -15.81 14.13 4.97
C LYS A 47 -15.73 15.49 4.28
N ALA A 48 -16.15 15.59 3.01
CA ALA A 48 -15.99 16.77 2.15
C ALA A 48 -14.54 17.30 2.10
N ASP A 49 -13.56 16.42 2.39
CA ASP A 49 -12.15 16.75 2.49
C ASP A 49 -11.30 15.67 1.81
N PHE A 50 -10.22 16.09 1.16
CA PHE A 50 -9.30 15.12 0.54
C PHE A 50 -8.45 14.47 1.63
N PRO A 51 -8.35 13.12 1.62
CA PRO A 51 -7.46 12.46 2.56
C PRO A 51 -6.01 12.92 2.34
N LYS A 52 -5.37 13.38 3.40
CA LYS A 52 -3.96 13.82 3.35
C LYS A 52 -3.06 12.59 3.20
N PHE A 53 -2.72 12.26 1.96
CA PHE A 53 -1.82 11.15 1.62
C PHE A 53 -0.32 11.45 1.88
N ASN A 54 0.01 12.56 2.52
CA ASN A 54 1.38 12.97 2.81
C ASN A 54 1.86 12.38 4.14
N GLY A 55 2.15 11.09 4.18
CA GLY A 55 2.65 10.47 5.40
C GLY A 55 3.27 9.09 5.16
N PRO A 56 4.04 8.57 6.13
CA PRO A 56 4.69 7.27 5.99
C PRO A 56 3.70 6.12 5.72
N LYS A 57 2.45 6.26 6.15
CA LYS A 57 1.39 5.27 5.86
C LYS A 57 1.05 5.20 4.37
N ALA A 58 0.97 6.36 3.70
CA ALA A 58 0.69 6.39 2.27
C ALA A 58 1.85 5.80 1.46
N VAL A 59 3.09 6.17 1.82
CA VAL A 59 4.29 5.59 1.20
C VAL A 59 4.33 4.07 1.42
N GLY A 60 4.02 3.59 2.64
CA GLY A 60 3.93 2.17 2.95
C GLY A 60 2.89 1.44 2.11
N LEU A 61 1.72 2.05 1.89
CA LEU A 61 0.67 1.48 1.05
C LEU A 61 1.10 1.39 -0.42
N TYR A 62 1.74 2.45 -0.96
CA TYR A 62 2.28 2.43 -2.33
C TYR A 62 3.36 1.37 -2.51
N LEU A 63 4.30 1.24 -1.55
CA LEU A 63 5.34 0.22 -1.60
C LEU A 63 4.74 -1.19 -1.53
N LEU A 64 3.74 -1.41 -0.69
CA LEU A 64 3.01 -2.68 -0.62
C LEU A 64 2.38 -3.02 -1.98
N PHE A 65 1.69 -2.06 -2.58
CA PHE A 65 1.06 -2.26 -3.88
C PHE A 65 2.09 -2.57 -4.97
N ILE A 66 3.19 -1.80 -5.05
CA ILE A 66 4.27 -2.00 -6.01
C ILE A 66 4.93 -3.38 -5.80
N GLY A 67 5.26 -3.73 -4.56
CA GLY A 67 5.88 -5.01 -4.24
C GLY A 67 4.98 -6.20 -4.57
N LEU A 68 3.68 -6.08 -4.30
CA LEU A 68 2.70 -7.11 -4.62
C LEU A 68 2.52 -7.27 -6.14
N THR A 69 2.50 -6.16 -6.87
CA THR A 69 2.43 -6.14 -8.34
C THR A 69 3.66 -6.81 -8.96
N LEU A 70 4.85 -6.51 -8.43
CA LEU A 70 6.10 -7.16 -8.82
C LEU A 70 6.06 -8.66 -8.57
N PHE A 71 5.64 -9.07 -7.38
CA PHE A 71 5.58 -10.48 -6.98
C PHE A 71 4.64 -11.30 -7.86
N ILE A 72 3.46 -10.76 -8.16
CA ILE A 72 2.48 -11.41 -9.03
C ILE A 72 2.97 -11.48 -10.49
N SER A 73 3.77 -10.52 -10.93
CA SER A 73 4.30 -10.49 -12.30
C SER A 73 5.52 -11.36 -12.51
N ALA A 74 6.15 -11.82 -11.43
CA ALA A 74 7.36 -12.62 -11.50
C ALA A 74 7.13 -13.94 -12.25
N THR A 75 7.95 -14.16 -13.30
CA THR A 75 7.87 -15.34 -14.15
C THR A 75 9.26 -15.91 -14.34
N PRO A 76 9.51 -17.18 -13.95
CA PRO A 76 10.84 -17.79 -14.05
C PRO A 76 11.38 -17.88 -15.49
N SER A 77 10.48 -18.03 -16.45
CA SER A 77 10.85 -18.27 -17.87
C SER A 77 11.15 -17.03 -18.67
N LEU A 78 10.86 -15.83 -18.15
CA LEU A 78 11.00 -14.58 -18.87
C LEU A 78 11.65 -13.51 -17.98
N THR A 79 12.71 -12.87 -18.48
CA THR A 79 13.42 -11.80 -17.79
C THR A 79 13.66 -10.61 -18.71
N GLY A 80 13.79 -9.42 -18.13
CA GLY A 80 14.11 -8.20 -18.84
C GLY A 80 13.04 -7.77 -19.86
N ILE A 81 13.48 -7.27 -20.99
CA ILE A 81 12.63 -6.74 -22.07
C ILE A 81 11.66 -7.81 -22.63
N LYS A 82 12.05 -9.08 -22.58
CA LYS A 82 11.19 -10.18 -23.06
C LYS A 82 9.88 -10.28 -22.30
N VAL A 83 9.85 -9.90 -21.03
CA VAL A 83 8.61 -9.84 -20.22
C VAL A 83 7.64 -8.83 -20.82
N ILE A 84 8.15 -7.64 -21.12
CA ILE A 84 7.35 -6.54 -21.67
C ILE A 84 6.85 -6.91 -23.06
N GLN A 85 7.71 -7.45 -23.91
CA GLN A 85 7.34 -7.91 -25.25
C GLN A 85 6.30 -9.03 -25.21
N SER A 86 6.50 -10.00 -24.32
CA SER A 86 5.53 -11.09 -24.11
C SER A 86 4.17 -10.57 -23.66
N TYR A 87 4.15 -9.52 -22.82
CA TYR A 87 2.92 -8.89 -22.37
C TYR A 87 2.15 -8.24 -23.52
N PHE A 88 2.83 -7.56 -24.44
CA PHE A 88 2.20 -6.93 -25.61
C PHE A 88 1.76 -7.93 -26.68
N ASN A 89 2.47 -9.06 -26.82
CA ASN A 89 2.19 -10.05 -27.83
C ASN A 89 1.16 -11.11 -27.39
N GLN A 90 1.05 -11.34 -26.10
CA GLN A 90 0.10 -12.30 -25.53
C GLN A 90 -0.95 -11.51 -24.74
N VAL A 91 -2.21 -11.62 -25.16
CA VAL A 91 -3.36 -11.03 -24.50
C VAL A 91 -3.97 -11.97 -23.45
N PRO A 92 -3.28 -12.41 -22.42
CA PRO A 92 -3.94 -12.65 -21.17
C PRO A 92 -3.55 -11.50 -20.24
N LEU A 93 -4.50 -10.63 -20.00
CA LEU A 93 -4.49 -9.54 -19.04
C LEU A 93 -4.29 -10.01 -17.58
N ASN A 94 -3.65 -11.14 -17.44
CA ASN A 94 -3.43 -11.84 -16.19
C ASN A 94 -2.11 -11.38 -15.54
N ARG A 95 -1.98 -11.56 -14.25
CA ARG A 95 -0.86 -11.19 -13.39
C ARG A 95 -0.89 -9.71 -12.97
N GLY A 96 0.25 -9.04 -12.86
CA GLY A 96 0.34 -7.64 -12.39
C GLY A 96 0.03 -6.58 -13.44
N GLY A 97 -0.52 -6.96 -14.61
CA GLY A 97 -0.84 -6.05 -15.71
C GLY A 97 0.41 -5.40 -16.32
N LEU A 98 0.19 -4.33 -17.09
CA LEU A 98 1.26 -3.56 -17.72
C LEU A 98 2.24 -2.99 -16.68
N LEU A 99 1.73 -2.48 -15.57
CA LEU A 99 2.54 -1.96 -14.46
C LEU A 99 3.49 -3.03 -13.92
N GLY A 100 2.96 -4.22 -13.66
CA GLY A 100 3.77 -5.34 -13.18
C GLY A 100 4.78 -5.83 -14.21
N ALA A 101 4.41 -5.91 -15.48
CA ALA A 101 5.30 -6.31 -16.56
C ALA A 101 6.48 -5.34 -16.73
N VAL A 102 6.23 -4.03 -16.65
CA VAL A 102 7.28 -3.00 -16.75
C VAL A 102 8.20 -3.03 -15.53
N LEU A 103 7.63 -3.02 -14.32
CA LEU A 103 8.41 -3.04 -13.08
C LEU A 103 9.23 -4.32 -12.95
N TYR A 104 8.62 -5.48 -13.20
CA TYR A 104 9.32 -6.76 -13.14
C TYR A 104 10.35 -6.88 -14.29
N GLY A 105 10.00 -6.45 -15.51
CA GLY A 105 10.92 -6.44 -16.63
C GLY A 105 12.18 -5.62 -16.36
N PHE A 106 12.02 -4.45 -15.74
CA PHE A 106 13.15 -3.60 -15.33
C PHE A 106 14.01 -4.27 -14.23
N LEU A 107 13.37 -4.74 -13.16
CA LEU A 107 14.10 -5.39 -12.06
C LEU A 107 14.79 -6.70 -12.50
N SER A 108 14.11 -7.52 -13.28
CA SER A 108 14.68 -8.78 -13.76
C SER A 108 15.78 -8.60 -14.82
N ALA A 109 15.80 -7.45 -15.50
CA ALA A 109 16.94 -7.08 -16.35
C ALA A 109 18.21 -6.77 -15.56
N LEU A 110 18.06 -6.23 -14.32
CA LEU A 110 19.18 -5.85 -13.46
C LEU A 110 19.64 -7.01 -12.56
N PHE A 111 18.73 -7.78 -12.02
CA PHE A 111 18.98 -8.74 -10.92
C PHE A 111 18.58 -10.18 -11.25
N ASP A 112 18.14 -10.43 -12.48
CA ASP A 112 17.56 -11.70 -12.91
C ASP A 112 16.28 -12.07 -12.10
N TYR A 113 15.68 -13.24 -12.36
CA TYR A 113 14.46 -13.70 -11.72
C TYR A 113 14.56 -13.73 -10.19
N MET A 114 15.61 -14.37 -9.66
CA MET A 114 15.77 -14.52 -8.20
C MET A 114 15.99 -13.17 -7.51
N GLY A 115 16.82 -12.30 -8.10
CA GLY A 115 17.05 -10.97 -7.53
C GLY A 115 15.81 -10.09 -7.57
N ALA A 116 14.99 -10.17 -8.61
CA ALA A 116 13.74 -9.44 -8.71
C ALA A 116 12.73 -9.89 -7.64
N ILE A 117 12.63 -11.20 -7.33
CA ILE A 117 11.78 -11.70 -6.24
C ILE A 117 12.28 -11.20 -4.88
N ILE A 118 13.58 -11.29 -4.62
CA ILE A 118 14.17 -10.80 -3.36
C ILE A 118 13.86 -9.31 -3.20
N ALA A 119 14.04 -8.51 -4.24
CA ALA A 119 13.71 -7.09 -4.23
C ALA A 119 12.20 -6.85 -3.98
N ALA A 120 11.31 -7.61 -4.60
CA ALA A 120 9.88 -7.52 -4.38
C ALA A 120 9.51 -7.81 -2.91
N VAL A 121 10.09 -8.85 -2.32
CA VAL A 121 9.90 -9.19 -0.90
C VAL A 121 10.40 -8.06 0.01
N PHE A 122 11.58 -7.49 -0.28
CA PHE A 122 12.11 -6.35 0.47
C PHE A 122 11.19 -5.13 0.41
N ILE A 123 10.64 -4.82 -0.75
CA ILE A 123 9.69 -3.72 -0.95
C ILE A 123 8.42 -3.95 -0.14
N VAL A 124 7.86 -5.17 -0.17
CA VAL A 124 6.67 -5.54 0.62
C VAL A 124 6.93 -5.41 2.11
N VAL A 125 8.03 -5.97 2.60
CA VAL A 125 8.41 -5.91 4.03
C VAL A 125 8.59 -4.46 4.48
N THR A 126 9.28 -3.64 3.67
CA THR A 126 9.43 -2.21 3.95
C THR A 126 8.08 -1.49 3.99
N GLY A 127 7.17 -1.81 3.07
CA GLY A 127 5.80 -1.30 3.06
C GLY A 127 5.04 -1.63 4.34
N ILE A 128 5.12 -2.88 4.82
CA ILE A 128 4.49 -3.34 6.06
C ILE A 128 5.07 -2.59 7.27
N ILE A 129 6.39 -2.46 7.35
CA ILE A 129 7.07 -1.74 8.44
C ILE A 129 6.63 -0.28 8.48
N LEU A 130 6.55 0.39 7.33
CA LEU A 130 6.09 1.79 7.25
C LEU A 130 4.63 1.95 7.66
N LEU A 131 3.76 1.00 7.31
CA LEU A 131 2.37 1.00 7.77
C LEU A 131 2.27 0.83 9.29
N GLY A 132 3.09 -0.04 9.87
CA GLY A 132 3.13 -0.32 11.30
C GLY A 132 3.84 0.76 12.14
N SER A 133 4.75 1.53 11.54
CA SER A 133 5.64 2.46 12.25
C SER A 133 4.88 3.52 13.08
N LYS A 134 3.77 4.02 12.56
CA LYS A 134 2.97 5.03 13.28
C LYS A 134 2.24 4.45 14.48
N PHE A 135 1.79 3.22 14.41
CA PHE A 135 1.14 2.52 15.52
C PHE A 135 2.13 2.31 16.67
N TYR A 136 3.37 1.97 16.34
CA TYR A 136 4.46 1.80 17.31
C TYR A 136 4.87 3.13 17.96
N PHE A 137 4.96 4.20 17.17
CA PHE A 137 5.34 5.54 17.67
C PHE A 137 4.25 6.17 18.54
N GLU A 138 2.98 6.03 18.19
CA GLU A 138 1.86 6.55 18.99
C GLU A 138 1.76 5.81 20.33
N HIS A 139 1.90 4.48 20.31
CA HIS A 139 1.88 3.68 21.53
C HIS A 139 3.05 4.02 22.47
N LYS A 140 4.23 4.24 21.92
CA LYS A 140 5.41 4.66 22.69
C LYS A 140 5.25 6.05 23.30
N LYS A 141 4.65 7.00 22.59
CA LYS A 141 4.34 8.34 23.12
C LYS A 141 3.30 8.28 24.24
N GLU A 142 2.32 7.41 24.13
CA GLU A 142 1.28 7.27 25.15
C GLU A 142 1.82 6.64 26.42
N ILE A 143 2.68 5.63 26.32
CA ILE A 143 3.40 5.01 27.46
C ILE A 143 4.31 6.04 28.14
N GLN A 144 5.07 6.82 27.38
CA GLN A 144 5.92 7.89 27.94
C GLN A 144 5.10 8.97 28.65
N LYS A 145 3.94 9.35 28.09
CA LYS A 145 3.05 10.34 28.71
C LYS A 145 2.44 9.83 30.01
N ARG A 146 2.05 8.53 30.06
CA ARG A 146 1.56 7.88 31.29
C ARG A 146 2.65 7.76 32.35
N ALA A 147 3.86 7.37 31.96
CA ALA A 147 5.00 7.27 32.88
C ALA A 147 5.34 8.65 33.47
N LYS A 148 5.38 9.72 32.66
CA LYS A 148 5.65 11.08 33.11
C LYS A 148 4.55 11.62 34.05
N ASN A 149 3.29 11.32 33.74
CA ASN A 149 2.18 11.73 34.61
C ASN A 149 2.20 10.99 35.96
N ASN A 150 2.52 9.69 35.98
CA ASN A 150 2.66 8.94 37.22
C ASN A 150 3.83 9.45 38.06
N PHE A 151 4.98 9.74 37.42
CA PHE A 151 6.14 10.30 38.10
C PHE A 151 5.83 11.67 38.72
N ASN A 152 5.12 12.55 38.01
CA ASN A 152 4.72 13.85 38.55
C ASN A 152 3.74 13.70 39.73
N LYS A 153 2.75 12.81 39.62
CA LYS A 153 1.82 12.53 40.74
C LYS A 153 2.56 12.03 42.00
N THR A 154 3.52 11.12 41.83
CA THR A 154 4.30 10.62 42.94
C THR A 154 5.16 11.72 43.57
N LYS A 155 5.76 12.60 42.76
CA LYS A 155 6.54 13.75 43.22
C LYS A 155 5.71 14.75 44.00
N ASP A 156 4.50 15.03 43.55
CA ASP A 156 3.58 15.96 44.21
C ASP A 156 3.08 15.38 45.54
N SER A 157 2.78 14.10 45.59
CA SER A 157 2.43 13.39 46.83
C SER A 157 3.56 13.38 47.85
N LEU A 158 4.81 13.23 47.40
CA LEU A 158 5.99 13.28 48.30
C LEU A 158 6.23 14.69 48.83
N LYS A 159 6.03 15.74 48.01
CA LYS A 159 6.10 17.13 48.44
C LYS A 159 5.04 17.46 49.47
N GLN A 160 3.82 16.98 49.26
CA GLN A 160 2.72 17.21 50.20
C GLN A 160 2.98 16.53 51.54
N HIS A 161 3.55 15.32 51.55
CA HIS A 161 3.95 14.61 52.78
C HIS A 161 5.09 15.30 53.53
N SER A 162 6.06 15.87 52.80
CA SER A 162 7.18 16.63 53.40
C SER A 162 6.73 17.93 54.07
N ASN A 163 5.66 18.57 53.58
CA ASN A 163 5.12 19.82 54.19
C ASN A 163 4.24 19.56 55.40
N TYR A 164 3.86 18.31 55.73
CA TYR A 164 3.10 17.97 56.93
C TYR A 164 3.97 17.63 58.12
N PHE A 165 5.27 17.40 57.93
CA PHE A 165 6.22 16.98 58.98
C PHE A 165 7.34 18.04 59.24
N GLY A 166 7.28 19.20 58.64
CA GLY A 166 8.16 20.33 58.93
C GLY A 166 7.38 21.48 59.58
#